data_f9cbb2f57828ffc6cf3316beae0c3feb
#
_entry.id   f9cbb2f57828ffc6cf3316beae0c3feb
#
_cell.length_a   1.000
_cell.length_b   1.000
_cell.length_c   1.000
_cell.angle_alpha   90.00
_cell.angle_beta   90.00
_cell.angle_gamma   90.00
#
_symmetry.space_group_name_H-M   'P 1'
#
loop_
_entity.id
_entity.type
_entity.pdbx_description
1 polymer ?
#
loop_
_entity_poly.entity_id
_entity_poly.type
_entity_poly.pdbx_seq_one_letter_code
_entity_poly.pdbx_strand_id
1 'polypeptide(L)'
;MPIEITEPVPLAGVQRELERQLDERLAVLQELEPFALPSVDPVAYQSAASHRIAIEQITAALNRISQGTYGRCIRCGGQVAPARLEVLPYAAACIECQSHAEAA
;
A
#
# COMPACT_ATOMS: atom_id res chain seq x y z
N MET A 1 -13.79 -13.16 -29.04
CA MET A 1 -13.11 -13.00 -28.53
C MET A 1 -12.95 -12.93 -27.44
N PRO A 2 -12.58 -13.06 -27.03
CA PRO A 2 -12.50 -13.00 -25.89
C PRO A 2 -12.01 -12.08 -25.32
N ILE A 3 -12.05 -11.95 -24.79
CA ILE A 3 -11.64 -11.18 -24.31
C ILE A 3 -11.07 -11.18 -23.25
N GLU A 4 -10.58 -11.26 -23.02
CA GLU A 4 -10.12 -11.18 -22.17
C GLU A 4 -9.63 -10.60 -21.51
N ILE A 5 -9.58 -10.55 -21.09
CA ILE A 5 -9.24 -10.06 -20.49
C ILE A 5 -8.73 -9.74 -19.50
N THR A 6 -8.01 -10.08 -19.14
CA THR A 6 -7.25 -9.67 -18.02
C THR A 6 -6.21 -8.81 -18.53
N GLU A 7 -6.53 -7.61 -18.59
CA GLU A 7 -5.54 -6.62 -18.85
C GLU A 7 -4.65 -6.50 -17.68
N PRO A 8 -3.34 -6.45 -17.84
CA PRO A 8 -2.45 -6.14 -16.73
C PRO A 8 -2.82 -4.78 -16.18
N VAL A 9 -2.67 -4.63 -14.90
CA VAL A 9 -2.89 -3.34 -14.24
C VAL A 9 -2.01 -2.30 -14.91
N PRO A 10 -2.55 -1.12 -15.29
CA PRO A 10 -1.75 -0.11 -15.97
C PRO A 10 -0.76 0.52 -14.99
N LEU A 11 0.49 0.07 -15.05
CA LEU A 11 1.50 0.40 -14.06
C LEU A 11 1.78 1.90 -13.97
N ALA A 12 1.74 2.60 -15.10
CA ALA A 12 1.99 4.05 -15.07
C ALA A 12 0.93 4.78 -14.23
N GLY A 13 -0.33 4.38 -14.36
CA GLY A 13 -1.40 4.97 -13.57
C GLY A 13 -1.30 4.59 -12.10
N VAL A 14 -0.95 3.34 -11.82
CA VAL A 14 -0.77 2.88 -10.45
C VAL A 14 0.39 3.62 -9.80
N GLN A 15 1.49 3.79 -10.51
CA GLN A 15 2.64 4.50 -9.98
C GLN A 15 2.28 5.94 -9.60
N ARG A 16 1.56 6.63 -10.48
CA ARG A 16 1.14 8.01 -10.19
C ARG A 16 0.23 8.07 -8.97
N GLU A 17 -0.70 7.12 -8.85
CA GLU A 17 -1.60 7.09 -7.71
C GLU A 17 -0.85 6.82 -6.42
N LEU A 18 0.10 5.89 -6.43
CA LEU A 18 0.92 5.61 -5.25
C LEU A 18 1.77 6.80 -4.86
N GLU A 19 2.35 7.48 -5.85
CA GLU A 19 3.13 8.68 -5.57
C GLU A 19 2.26 9.79 -4.98
N ARG A 20 1.03 9.93 -5.48
CA ARG A 20 0.10 10.91 -4.94
C ARG A 20 -0.25 10.58 -3.48
N GLN A 21 -0.54 9.32 -3.20
CA GLN A 21 -0.85 8.89 -1.83
C GLN A 21 0.35 9.07 -0.91
N LEU A 22 1.55 8.80 -1.40
CA LEU A 22 2.76 9.00 -0.63
C LEU A 22 2.92 10.46 -0.24
N ASP A 23 2.76 11.36 -1.21
CA ASP A 23 2.88 12.80 -0.95
C ASP A 23 1.85 13.27 0.07
N GLU A 24 0.61 12.79 -0.04
CA GLU A 24 -0.45 13.13 0.91
C GLU A 24 -0.10 12.66 2.32
N ARG A 25 0.36 11.42 2.42
CA ARG A 25 0.69 10.84 3.73
C ARG A 25 1.87 11.55 4.37
N LEU A 26 2.89 11.88 3.57
CA LEU A 26 4.05 12.60 4.08
C LEU A 26 3.66 13.99 4.58
N ALA A 27 2.79 14.68 3.84
CA ALA A 27 2.36 16.02 4.25
C ALA A 27 1.58 15.97 5.58
N VAL A 28 0.66 15.01 5.72
CA VAL A 28 -0.11 14.88 6.95
C VAL A 28 0.79 14.50 8.12
N LEU A 29 1.73 13.57 7.89
CA LEU A 29 2.67 13.16 8.93
C LEU A 29 3.49 14.34 9.41
N GLN A 30 3.95 15.19 8.49
CA GLN A 30 4.74 16.36 8.82
C GLN A 30 3.96 17.32 9.73
N GLU A 31 2.66 17.46 9.49
CA GLU A 31 1.80 18.28 10.33
C GLU A 31 1.57 17.68 11.71
N LEU A 32 1.51 16.34 11.79
CA LEU A 32 1.24 15.66 13.04
C LEU A 32 2.47 15.54 13.94
N GLU A 33 3.65 15.45 13.36
CA GLU A 33 4.87 15.13 14.10
C GLU A 33 5.14 16.04 15.30
N PRO A 34 4.92 17.36 15.20
CA PRO A 34 5.17 18.20 16.39
C PRO A 34 4.31 17.84 17.61
N PHE A 35 3.17 17.19 17.40
CA PHE A 35 2.25 16.83 18.47
C PHE A 35 2.22 15.33 18.76
N ALA A 36 2.95 14.53 17.99
CA ALA A 36 2.81 13.07 17.99
C ALA A 36 3.59 12.42 19.13
N LEU A 37 3.31 12.84 20.35
CA LEU A 37 3.85 12.25 21.57
C LEU A 37 2.69 11.72 22.39
N PRO A 38 2.81 10.50 22.94
CA PRO A 38 1.69 9.91 23.69
C PRO A 38 1.21 10.80 24.83
N SER A 39 2.12 11.53 25.46
CA SER A 39 1.78 12.37 26.60
C SER A 39 1.23 13.74 26.21
N VAL A 40 1.38 14.13 24.94
CA VAL A 40 0.91 15.43 24.46
C VAL A 40 -0.44 15.28 23.77
N ASP A 41 -0.51 14.37 22.79
CA ASP A 41 -1.72 14.15 22.01
C ASP A 41 -1.74 12.69 21.55
N PRO A 42 -2.42 11.81 22.31
CA PRO A 42 -2.45 10.38 21.95
C PRO A 42 -3.08 10.10 20.60
N VAL A 43 -4.05 10.93 20.18
CA VAL A 43 -4.68 10.74 18.87
C VAL A 43 -3.70 11.07 17.76
N ALA A 44 -2.97 12.18 17.88
CA ALA A 44 -1.95 12.54 16.91
C ALA A 44 -0.84 11.49 16.87
N TYR A 45 -0.48 10.94 18.02
CA TYR A 45 0.53 9.88 18.09
C TYR A 45 0.10 8.65 17.32
N GLN A 46 -1.14 8.18 17.54
CA GLN A 46 -1.66 7.02 16.83
C GLN A 46 -1.84 7.27 15.34
N SER A 47 -2.31 8.45 14.99
CA SER A 47 -2.49 8.81 13.60
C SER A 47 -1.15 8.86 12.87
N ALA A 48 -0.13 9.43 13.51
CA ALA A 48 1.20 9.46 12.91
C ALA A 48 1.75 8.06 12.69
N ALA A 49 1.54 7.15 13.64
CA ALA A 49 1.99 5.77 13.49
C ALA A 49 1.30 5.09 12.32
N SER A 50 0.01 5.31 12.16
CA SER A 50 -0.76 4.76 11.05
C SER A 50 -0.25 5.28 9.71
N HIS A 51 0.04 6.57 9.62
CA HIS A 51 0.58 7.14 8.39
C HIS A 51 1.97 6.60 8.07
N ARG A 52 2.80 6.37 9.08
CA ARG A 52 4.13 5.78 8.85
C ARG A 52 4.04 4.39 8.27
N ILE A 53 3.10 3.58 8.78
CA ILE A 53 2.88 2.22 8.24
C ILE A 53 2.43 2.30 6.79
N ALA A 54 1.49 3.19 6.49
CA ALA A 54 1.01 3.34 5.11
C ALA A 54 2.15 3.80 4.19
N ILE A 55 3.00 4.72 4.65
CA ILE A 55 4.14 5.19 3.87
C ILE A 55 5.08 4.03 3.55
N GLU A 56 5.34 3.16 4.51
CA GLU A 56 6.18 1.98 4.27
C GLU A 56 5.57 1.07 3.22
N GLN A 57 4.27 0.83 3.31
CA GLN A 57 3.57 -0.04 2.37
C GLN A 57 3.58 0.55 0.96
N ILE A 58 3.34 1.84 0.85
CA ILE A 58 3.33 2.53 -0.45
C ILE A 58 4.73 2.52 -1.06
N THR A 59 5.74 2.83 -0.26
CA THR A 59 7.13 2.83 -0.73
C THR A 59 7.53 1.44 -1.20
N ALA A 60 7.15 0.40 -0.47
CA ALA A 60 7.46 -0.97 -0.88
C ALA A 60 6.76 -1.32 -2.20
N ALA A 61 5.52 -0.86 -2.38
CA ALA A 61 4.81 -1.10 -3.64
C ALA A 61 5.50 -0.40 -4.81
N LEU A 62 5.95 0.83 -4.61
CA LEU A 62 6.69 1.54 -5.65
C LEU A 62 7.99 0.80 -6.00
N ASN A 63 8.67 0.24 -5.00
CA ASN A 63 9.86 -0.56 -5.25
C ASN A 63 9.52 -1.81 -6.06
N ARG A 64 8.39 -2.46 -5.79
CA ARG A 64 7.99 -3.64 -6.55
C ARG A 64 7.68 -3.28 -8.00
N ILE A 65 7.11 -2.10 -8.25
CA ILE A 65 6.90 -1.66 -9.62
C ILE A 65 8.25 -1.54 -10.34
N SER A 66 9.24 -0.92 -9.70
CA SER A 66 10.54 -0.72 -10.35
C SER A 66 11.28 -2.04 -10.52
N GLN A 67 11.00 -3.05 -9.69
CA GLN A 67 11.64 -4.36 -9.78
C GLN A 67 10.89 -5.35 -10.67
N GLY A 68 9.69 -4.96 -11.14
CA GLY A 68 8.91 -5.83 -12.01
C GLY A 68 8.12 -6.91 -11.27
N THR A 69 7.92 -6.75 -9.97
CA THR A 69 7.22 -7.75 -9.15
C THR A 69 5.87 -7.26 -8.62
N TYR A 70 5.43 -6.10 -9.07
CA TYR A 70 4.16 -5.54 -8.62
C TYR A 70 3.01 -6.50 -9.00
N GLY A 71 2.09 -6.69 -8.06
CA GLY A 71 0.94 -7.57 -8.29
C GLY A 71 1.20 -9.03 -7.93
N ARG A 72 2.41 -9.34 -7.50
CA ARG A 72 2.76 -10.68 -7.07
C ARG A 72 2.75 -10.73 -5.54
N CYS A 73 2.09 -11.75 -4.97
CA CYS A 73 2.05 -11.91 -3.53
C CYS A 73 3.46 -12.18 -3.00
N ILE A 74 3.87 -11.43 -1.98
CA ILE A 74 5.21 -11.57 -1.42
C ILE A 74 5.36 -12.84 -0.59
N ARG A 75 4.26 -13.51 -0.26
CA ARG A 75 4.30 -14.70 0.57
C ARG A 75 4.23 -15.98 -0.24
N CYS A 76 3.26 -16.09 -1.15
CA CYS A 76 3.08 -17.33 -1.89
C CYS A 76 3.56 -17.24 -3.33
N GLY A 77 3.93 -16.06 -3.81
CA GLY A 77 4.36 -15.88 -5.18
C GLY A 77 3.25 -15.87 -6.20
N GLY A 78 2.02 -16.08 -5.77
CA GLY A 78 0.86 -16.05 -6.65
C GLY A 78 0.44 -14.62 -6.98
N GLN A 79 -0.64 -14.52 -7.71
CA GLN A 79 -1.11 -13.23 -8.19
C GLN A 79 -2.02 -12.58 -7.16
N VAL A 80 -1.83 -11.28 -6.91
CA VAL A 80 -2.79 -10.49 -6.16
C VAL A 80 -3.91 -10.10 -7.13
N ALA A 81 -5.17 -10.33 -6.75
CA ALA A 81 -6.30 -10.07 -7.63
C ALA A 81 -6.30 -8.61 -8.09
N PRO A 82 -6.52 -8.35 -9.39
CA PRO A 82 -6.56 -6.97 -9.88
C PRO A 82 -7.59 -6.10 -9.16
N ALA A 83 -8.75 -6.67 -8.80
CA ALA A 83 -9.76 -5.92 -8.07
C ALA A 83 -9.26 -5.46 -6.70
N ARG A 84 -8.43 -6.28 -6.05
CA ARG A 84 -7.82 -5.90 -4.78
C ARG A 84 -6.82 -4.77 -4.96
N LEU A 85 -6.06 -4.82 -6.05
CA LEU A 85 -5.08 -3.76 -6.35
C LEU A 85 -5.75 -2.43 -6.72
N GLU A 86 -6.96 -2.49 -7.28
CA GLU A 86 -7.71 -1.26 -7.56
C GLU A 86 -8.09 -0.54 -6.28
N VAL A 87 -8.46 -1.29 -5.26
CA VAL A 87 -8.87 -0.71 -3.97
C VAL A 87 -7.65 -0.41 -3.11
N LEU A 88 -6.67 -1.32 -3.11
CA LEU A 88 -5.46 -1.20 -2.30
C LEU A 88 -4.24 -1.35 -3.20
N PRO A 89 -3.84 -0.29 -3.89
CA PRO A 89 -2.71 -0.41 -4.84
C PRO A 89 -1.39 -0.79 -4.18
N TYR A 90 -1.27 -0.62 -2.86
CA TYR A 90 -0.08 -1.03 -2.13
C TYR A 90 -0.18 -2.44 -1.54
N ALA A 91 -1.21 -3.21 -1.90
CA ALA A 91 -1.37 -4.56 -1.36
C ALA A 91 -0.18 -5.43 -1.75
N ALA A 92 0.45 -6.04 -0.75
CA ALA A 92 1.65 -6.87 -0.95
C ALA A 92 1.32 -8.34 -0.98
N ALA A 93 0.19 -8.75 -0.42
CA ALA A 93 -0.19 -10.16 -0.29
C ALA A 93 -1.59 -10.38 -0.84
N CYS A 94 -1.81 -11.58 -1.37
CA CYS A 94 -3.15 -11.98 -1.78
C CYS A 94 -4.04 -12.10 -0.55
N ILE A 95 -5.36 -12.15 -0.79
CA ILE A 95 -6.30 -12.13 0.33
C ILE A 95 -6.15 -13.36 1.22
N GLU A 96 -5.81 -14.50 0.63
CA GLU A 96 -5.61 -15.72 1.41
C GLU A 96 -4.41 -15.60 2.35
N CYS A 97 -3.29 -15.12 1.83
CA CYS A 97 -2.11 -14.96 2.65
C CYS A 97 -2.30 -13.88 3.71
N GLN A 98 -2.99 -12.81 3.36
CA GLN A 98 -3.27 -11.75 4.33
C GLN A 98 -4.17 -12.28 5.45
N SER A 99 -5.20 -13.06 5.11
CA SER A 99 -6.07 -13.66 6.12
C SER A 99 -5.31 -14.60 7.04
N HIS A 100 -4.41 -15.40 6.49
CA HIS A 100 -3.59 -16.28 7.31
C HIS A 100 -2.70 -15.49 8.27
N ALA A 101 -2.10 -14.42 7.79
CA ALA A 101 -1.26 -13.58 8.64
C ALA A 101 -2.04 -12.95 9.77
N GLU A 102 -3.27 -12.52 9.49
CA GLU A 102 -4.12 -11.87 10.51
C GLU A 102 -4.68 -12.88 11.51
N ALA A 103 -4.84 -14.12 11.09
CA ALA A 103 -5.35 -15.17 11.96
C ALA A 103 -4.29 -15.75 12.90
N ALA A 104 -3.02 -15.52 12.61
CA ALA A 104 -1.92 -16.12 13.37
C ALA A 104 -1.72 -15.50 14.76
#